data_2b1eaea0ac7778ae04b53392f6f5c848
#
_entry.id   2b1eaea0ac7778ae04b53392f6f5c848
#
_cell.length_a   1.000
_cell.length_b   1.000
_cell.length_c   1.000
_cell.angle_alpha   90.00
_cell.angle_beta   90.00
_cell.angle_gamma   90.00
#
_symmetry.space_group_name_H-M   'P 1'
#
loop_
_entity.id
_entity.type
_entity.pdbx_description
1 polymer ?
#
loop_
_entity_poly.entity_id
_entity_poly.type
_entity_poly.pdbx_seq_one_letter_code
_entity_poly.pdbx_strand_id
1 'polypeptide(L)'
;ANGYFDKTKTPEAIRAERKALRKTLSAQRTADYRSGTYKMAGGVITEVKPDTPQFVRDYHDFYQTKLGYHPRSFGSTTGATLSSVLDFTNMPITVYAEEIETPVLMIHGEKAHSRYFSEDLFKRLKGSNKELVIIPGAVHTDLYYKMNVIPFDKITSFFDANLK
;
A
#
# COMPACT_ATOMS: atom_id res chain seq x y z
N ALA A 1 8.19 -5.10 -2.92
CA ALA A 1 7.73 -5.39 -1.60
C ALA A 1 8.85 -6.10 -0.83
N ASN A 2 9.53 -5.50 -0.15
CA ASN A 2 10.70 -5.43 0.66
C ASN A 2 10.90 -6.53 1.73
N GLY A 3 10.71 -7.82 1.43
CA GLY A 3 10.98 -8.88 2.41
C GLY A 3 10.06 -8.88 3.66
N TYR A 4 9.20 -7.88 3.79
CA TYR A 4 8.32 -7.73 4.96
C TYR A 4 7.27 -8.83 5.04
N PHE A 5 6.81 -9.30 3.88
CA PHE A 5 5.70 -10.23 3.75
C PHE A 5 5.94 -11.28 2.67
N ASP A 6 7.18 -11.55 2.37
CA ASP A 6 7.54 -12.63 1.47
C ASP A 6 7.33 -13.97 2.18
N LYS A 7 6.18 -14.58 1.95
CA LYS A 7 5.80 -15.88 2.54
C LYS A 7 6.73 -17.03 2.14
N THR A 8 7.61 -16.82 1.16
CA THR A 8 8.60 -17.83 0.73
C THR A 8 9.86 -17.81 1.59
N LYS A 9 10.05 -16.80 2.42
CA LYS A 9 11.22 -16.63 3.28
C LYS A 9 10.93 -17.03 4.73
N THR A 10 11.97 -17.53 5.39
CA THR A 10 11.88 -17.83 6.83
C THR A 10 11.76 -16.54 7.64
N PRO A 11 11.15 -16.58 8.84
CA PRO A 11 11.10 -15.44 9.76
C PRO A 11 12.48 -14.85 10.07
N GLU A 12 13.52 -15.69 10.14
CA GLU A 12 14.91 -15.28 10.39
C GLU A 12 15.47 -14.48 9.23
N ALA A 13 15.26 -14.93 7.99
CA ALA A 13 15.67 -14.22 6.79
C ALA A 13 14.98 -12.87 6.67
N ILE A 14 13.67 -12.83 6.93
CA ILE A 14 12.89 -11.58 6.94
C ILE A 14 13.42 -10.61 8.02
N ARG A 15 13.75 -11.10 9.23
CA ARG A 15 14.33 -10.25 10.28
C ARG A 15 15.70 -9.69 9.89
N ALA A 16 16.55 -10.52 9.27
CA ALA A 16 17.87 -10.09 8.79
C ALA A 16 17.76 -9.01 7.72
N GLU A 17 16.88 -9.18 6.74
CA GLU A 17 16.62 -8.17 5.71
C GLU A 17 16.09 -6.86 6.28
N ARG A 18 15.15 -6.92 7.24
CA ARG A 18 14.65 -5.71 7.91
C ARG A 18 15.74 -4.99 8.69
N LYS A 19 16.63 -5.74 9.36
CA LYS A 19 17.77 -5.16 10.07
C LYS A 19 18.73 -4.44 9.12
N ALA A 20 19.05 -5.08 8.00
CA ALA A 20 19.91 -4.49 6.96
C ALA A 20 19.25 -3.23 6.35
N LEU A 21 17.97 -3.30 6.01
CA LEU A 21 17.21 -2.17 5.48
C LEU A 21 17.21 -0.98 6.46
N ARG A 22 16.90 -1.21 7.74
CA ARG A 22 16.93 -0.16 8.76
C ARG A 22 18.30 0.49 8.89
N LYS A 23 19.39 -0.31 8.85
CA LYS A 23 20.75 0.21 8.89
C LYS A 23 21.03 1.17 7.71
N THR A 24 20.67 0.74 6.49
CA THR A 24 20.84 1.53 5.26
C THR A 24 20.02 2.83 5.31
N LEU A 25 18.74 2.73 5.68
CA LEU A 25 17.85 3.89 5.73
C LEU A 25 18.22 4.88 6.84
N SER A 26 18.70 4.39 7.99
CA SER A 26 19.21 5.25 9.07
C SER A 26 20.45 6.00 8.65
N ALA A 27 21.39 5.36 7.95
CA ALA A 27 22.56 6.01 7.39
C ALA A 27 22.18 7.08 6.35
N GLN A 28 21.20 6.77 5.48
CA GLN A 28 20.68 7.75 4.52
C GLN A 28 20.03 8.95 5.21
N ARG A 29 19.21 8.75 6.25
CA ARG A 29 18.61 9.85 7.03
C ARG A 29 19.68 10.78 7.62
N THR A 30 20.76 10.20 8.17
CA THR A 30 21.88 10.97 8.69
C THR A 30 22.60 11.76 7.60
N ALA A 31 22.79 11.16 6.42
CA ALA A 31 23.40 11.84 5.27
C ALA A 31 22.51 13.00 4.77
N ASP A 32 21.20 12.77 4.62
CA ASP A 32 20.22 13.79 4.23
C ASP A 32 20.24 14.98 5.19
N TYR A 33 20.24 14.71 6.51
CA TYR A 33 20.32 15.76 7.53
C TYR A 33 21.59 16.58 7.44
N ARG A 34 22.74 15.93 7.25
CA ARG A 34 24.05 16.62 7.17
C ARG A 34 24.22 17.45 5.90
N SER A 35 23.65 16.98 4.79
CA SER A 35 23.76 17.68 3.50
C SER A 35 22.72 18.77 3.30
N GLY A 36 21.63 18.76 4.10
CA GLY A 36 20.47 19.61 3.88
C GLY A 36 19.66 19.27 2.62
N THR A 37 19.92 18.09 2.01
CA THR A 37 19.22 17.62 0.81
C THR A 37 18.66 16.22 1.06
N TYR A 38 17.56 15.86 0.38
CA TYR A 38 16.89 14.59 0.60
C TYR A 38 17.00 13.71 -0.63
N LYS A 39 17.45 12.46 -0.44
CA LYS A 39 17.43 11.46 -1.48
C LYS A 39 15.99 10.97 -1.69
N MET A 40 15.48 11.04 -2.91
CA MET A 40 14.16 10.58 -3.28
C MET A 40 14.16 9.08 -3.58
N ALA A 41 13.04 8.41 -3.25
CA ALA A 41 12.88 6.97 -3.50
C ALA A 41 12.57 6.65 -4.97
N GLY A 42 12.17 7.66 -5.76
CA GLY A 42 11.59 7.48 -7.08
C GLY A 42 10.08 7.18 -7.00
N GLY A 43 9.36 7.52 -8.06
CA GLY A 43 7.96 7.17 -8.25
C GLY A 43 7.77 5.73 -8.76
N VAL A 44 6.65 5.48 -9.39
CA VAL A 44 6.43 4.26 -10.15
C VAL A 44 7.37 4.24 -11.35
N ILE A 45 7.83 3.05 -11.75
CA ILE A 45 8.73 2.89 -12.88
C ILE A 45 8.18 3.58 -14.14
N THR A 46 9.07 4.19 -14.93
CA THR A 46 8.71 4.86 -16.20
C THR A 46 8.85 3.95 -17.41
N GLU A 47 9.51 2.80 -17.25
CA GLU A 47 9.75 1.84 -18.32
C GLU A 47 9.33 0.44 -17.84
N VAL A 48 8.47 -0.21 -18.63
CA VAL A 48 8.04 -1.59 -18.42
C VAL A 48 8.92 -2.53 -19.22
N LYS A 49 9.54 -3.52 -18.56
CA LYS A 49 10.38 -4.56 -19.18
C LYS A 49 9.61 -5.89 -19.30
N PRO A 50 10.07 -6.83 -20.14
CA PRO A 50 9.39 -8.12 -20.30
C PRO A 50 9.18 -8.90 -18.99
N ASP A 51 10.12 -8.81 -18.05
CA ASP A 51 10.11 -9.47 -16.75
C ASP A 51 9.47 -8.62 -15.63
N THR A 52 8.95 -7.42 -15.93
CA THR A 52 8.27 -6.59 -14.94
C THR A 52 7.05 -7.31 -14.38
N PRO A 53 6.93 -7.47 -13.04
CA PRO A 53 5.77 -8.10 -12.42
C PRO A 53 4.45 -7.40 -12.78
N GLN A 54 3.36 -8.17 -12.92
CA GLN A 54 2.06 -7.63 -13.36
C GLN A 54 1.59 -6.45 -12.52
N PHE A 55 1.64 -6.55 -11.19
CA PHE A 55 1.20 -5.44 -10.33
C PHE A 55 2.00 -4.15 -10.53
N VAL A 56 3.28 -4.26 -10.90
CA VAL A 56 4.13 -3.09 -11.21
C VAL A 56 3.71 -2.48 -12.55
N ARG A 57 3.31 -3.32 -13.53
CA ARG A 57 2.72 -2.85 -14.79
C ARG A 57 1.42 -2.12 -14.54
N ASP A 58 0.53 -2.68 -13.70
CA ASP A 58 -0.75 -2.06 -13.35
C ASP A 58 -0.54 -0.67 -12.73
N TYR A 59 0.46 -0.51 -11.85
CA TYR A 59 0.83 0.80 -11.31
C TYR A 59 1.42 1.74 -12.36
N HIS A 60 2.31 1.25 -13.24
CA HIS A 60 2.83 2.04 -14.36
C HIS A 60 1.69 2.55 -15.23
N ASP A 61 0.79 1.67 -15.65
CA ASP A 61 -0.32 2.02 -16.53
C ASP A 61 -1.25 3.07 -15.92
N PHE A 62 -1.41 3.06 -14.60
CA PHE A 62 -2.15 4.11 -13.92
C PHE A 62 -1.31 5.39 -13.75
N TYR A 63 -0.18 5.34 -13.07
CA TYR A 63 0.56 6.53 -12.63
C TYR A 63 1.39 7.21 -13.71
N GLN A 64 1.78 6.49 -14.78
CA GLN A 64 2.65 6.98 -15.84
C GLN A 64 1.93 7.21 -17.17
N THR A 65 0.61 7.03 -17.22
CA THR A 65 -0.21 7.27 -18.42
C THR A 65 -1.33 8.28 -18.17
N LYS A 66 -2.11 8.57 -19.19
CA LYS A 66 -3.26 9.50 -19.12
C LYS A 66 -4.34 9.07 -18.11
N LEU A 67 -4.30 7.84 -17.61
CA LEU A 67 -5.29 7.35 -16.65
C LEU A 67 -5.19 8.09 -15.31
N GLY A 68 -4.01 8.29 -14.79
CA GLY A 68 -3.83 8.87 -13.46
C GLY A 68 -2.53 9.65 -13.27
N TYR A 69 -1.78 9.91 -14.36
CA TYR A 69 -0.60 10.76 -14.26
C TYR A 69 -0.97 12.16 -13.79
N HIS A 70 -0.28 12.63 -12.77
CA HIS A 70 -0.39 14.00 -12.33
C HIS A 70 0.98 14.53 -11.87
N PRO A 71 1.38 15.76 -12.27
CA PRO A 71 2.71 16.31 -11.93
C PRO A 71 2.92 16.54 -10.43
N ARG A 72 1.85 16.59 -9.63
CA ARG A 72 1.91 16.66 -8.16
C ARG A 72 1.82 15.31 -7.48
N SER A 73 1.60 14.23 -8.22
CA SER A 73 1.54 12.87 -7.65
C SER A 73 2.95 12.34 -7.42
N PHE A 74 3.25 11.92 -6.20
CA PHE A 74 4.51 11.25 -5.89
C PHE A 74 4.67 9.94 -6.66
N GLY A 75 3.58 9.19 -6.87
CA GLY A 75 3.61 7.98 -7.68
C GLY A 75 4.00 8.24 -9.14
N SER A 76 3.59 9.38 -9.70
CA SER A 76 3.90 9.76 -11.09
C SER A 76 5.28 10.41 -11.26
N THR A 77 5.90 10.89 -10.19
CA THR A 77 7.12 11.71 -10.25
C THR A 77 8.24 11.19 -9.35
N THR A 78 8.56 11.87 -8.27
CA THR A 78 9.78 11.65 -7.48
C THR A 78 9.64 10.59 -6.38
N GLY A 79 8.43 10.17 -6.07
CA GLY A 79 8.16 9.39 -4.86
C GLY A 79 8.34 10.21 -3.58
N ALA A 80 8.32 9.53 -2.44
CA ALA A 80 8.66 10.11 -1.14
C ALA A 80 10.19 10.14 -0.94
N THR A 81 10.66 10.76 0.14
CA THR A 81 12.07 10.67 0.51
C THR A 81 12.45 9.22 0.83
N LEU A 82 13.63 8.80 0.43
CA LEU A 82 14.07 7.42 0.67
C LEU A 82 14.08 7.08 2.16
N SER A 83 14.48 8.02 3.01
CA SER A 83 14.53 7.84 4.46
C SER A 83 13.15 7.68 5.11
N SER A 84 12.05 8.15 4.49
CA SER A 84 10.69 7.97 5.01
C SER A 84 10.25 6.49 5.08
N VAL A 85 10.86 5.64 4.26
CA VAL A 85 10.64 4.18 4.32
C VAL A 85 11.02 3.61 5.69
N LEU A 86 11.97 4.23 6.41
CA LEU A 86 12.32 3.83 7.77
C LEU A 86 11.14 4.01 8.73
N ASP A 87 10.40 5.10 8.62
CA ASP A 87 9.24 5.38 9.47
C ASP A 87 8.12 4.38 9.21
N PHE A 88 7.80 4.12 7.94
CA PHE A 88 6.83 3.07 7.58
C PHE A 88 7.23 1.69 8.11
N THR A 89 8.53 1.36 8.10
CA THR A 89 8.98 0.05 8.59
C THR A 89 8.96 -0.07 10.11
N ASN A 90 8.94 1.04 10.82
CA ASN A 90 8.93 1.09 12.28
C ASN A 90 7.55 1.42 12.87
N MET A 91 6.54 1.66 12.03
CA MET A 91 5.20 2.06 12.46
C MET A 91 4.21 0.89 12.34
N PRO A 92 3.92 0.18 13.43
CA PRO A 92 3.01 -0.96 13.42
C PRO A 92 1.54 -0.49 13.51
N ILE A 93 1.04 0.17 12.47
CA ILE A 93 -0.29 0.83 12.45
C ILE A 93 -1.47 -0.12 12.72
N THR A 94 -1.27 -1.44 12.63
CA THR A 94 -2.33 -2.42 12.85
C THR A 94 -2.32 -3.01 14.26
N VAL A 95 -1.40 -2.58 15.14
CA VAL A 95 -1.25 -3.16 16.50
C VAL A 95 -2.52 -2.98 17.34
N TYR A 96 -3.17 -1.83 17.21
CA TYR A 96 -4.38 -1.49 17.96
C TYR A 96 -5.67 -1.67 17.15
N ALA A 97 -5.64 -2.47 16.09
CA ALA A 97 -6.83 -2.67 15.24
C ALA A 97 -8.02 -3.27 16.00
N GLU A 98 -7.77 -4.05 17.04
CA GLU A 98 -8.81 -4.64 17.91
C GLU A 98 -9.54 -3.62 18.78
N GLU A 99 -8.98 -2.42 18.95
CA GLU A 99 -9.58 -1.32 19.71
C GLU A 99 -10.51 -0.43 18.87
N ILE A 100 -10.61 -0.70 17.54
CA ILE A 100 -11.46 0.07 16.64
C ILE A 100 -12.93 -0.32 16.85
N GLU A 101 -13.69 0.52 17.51
CA GLU A 101 -15.12 0.31 17.79
C GLU A 101 -16.04 0.78 16.65
N THR A 102 -15.62 1.80 15.90
CA THR A 102 -16.40 2.37 14.80
C THR A 102 -16.65 1.34 13.68
N PRO A 103 -17.78 1.46 12.93
CA PRO A 103 -18.02 0.65 11.74
C PRO A 103 -16.87 0.77 10.74
N VAL A 104 -16.46 -0.35 10.14
CA VAL A 104 -15.39 -0.39 9.14
C VAL A 104 -15.84 -1.18 7.92
N LEU A 105 -15.77 -0.56 6.75
CA LEU A 105 -15.91 -1.22 5.46
C LEU A 105 -14.54 -1.24 4.77
N MET A 106 -14.02 -2.42 4.50
CA MET A 106 -12.79 -2.63 3.73
C MET A 106 -13.15 -3.17 2.36
N ILE A 107 -12.63 -2.55 1.31
CA ILE A 107 -12.86 -2.98 -0.08
C ILE A 107 -11.51 -3.23 -0.73
N HIS A 108 -11.33 -4.40 -1.35
CA HIS A 108 -10.05 -4.77 -1.99
C HIS A 108 -10.29 -5.60 -3.25
N GLY A 109 -9.41 -5.44 -4.24
CA GLY A 109 -9.46 -6.25 -5.46
C GLY A 109 -8.96 -7.68 -5.22
N GLU A 110 -9.65 -8.67 -5.79
CA GLU A 110 -9.28 -10.08 -5.66
C GLU A 110 -7.85 -10.37 -6.12
N LYS A 111 -7.45 -9.79 -7.26
CA LYS A 111 -6.13 -9.96 -7.89
C LYS A 111 -5.09 -8.95 -7.44
N ALA A 112 -5.43 -8.05 -6.52
CA ALA A 112 -4.47 -7.10 -6.01
C ALA A 112 -3.37 -7.80 -5.21
N HIS A 113 -2.11 -7.51 -5.52
CA HIS A 113 -0.95 -8.08 -4.83
C HIS A 113 -0.92 -7.76 -3.32
N SER A 114 -1.64 -6.73 -2.91
CA SER A 114 -1.76 -6.24 -1.52
C SER A 114 -2.98 -6.77 -0.76
N ARG A 115 -3.79 -7.66 -1.35
CA ARG A 115 -5.03 -8.19 -0.76
C ARG A 115 -4.83 -8.73 0.66
N TYR A 116 -3.74 -9.42 0.90
CA TYR A 116 -3.43 -9.99 2.21
C TYR A 116 -3.35 -8.96 3.35
N PHE A 117 -3.03 -7.69 3.06
CA PHE A 117 -3.05 -6.64 4.09
C PHE A 117 -4.45 -6.41 4.63
N SER A 118 -5.44 -6.35 3.74
CA SER A 118 -6.85 -6.19 4.15
C SER A 118 -7.35 -7.41 4.90
N GLU A 119 -7.04 -8.62 4.41
CA GLU A 119 -7.43 -9.86 5.08
C GLU A 119 -6.80 -10.00 6.47
N ASP A 120 -5.52 -9.66 6.61
CA ASP A 120 -4.81 -9.75 7.89
C ASP A 120 -5.27 -8.66 8.88
N LEU A 121 -5.58 -7.44 8.40
CA LEU A 121 -6.17 -6.40 9.23
C LEU A 121 -7.58 -6.79 9.68
N PHE A 122 -8.42 -7.27 8.75
CA PHE A 122 -9.80 -7.67 9.03
C PHE A 122 -9.89 -8.73 10.13
N LYS A 123 -8.97 -9.72 10.15
CA LYS A 123 -8.90 -10.74 11.22
C LYS A 123 -8.65 -10.16 12.61
N ARG A 124 -8.03 -8.98 12.69
CA ARG A 124 -7.73 -8.30 13.97
C ARG A 124 -8.88 -7.43 14.46
N LEU A 125 -9.69 -6.91 13.54
CA LEU A 125 -10.85 -6.10 13.89
C LEU A 125 -11.84 -6.92 14.75
N LYS A 126 -12.42 -6.29 15.74
CA LYS A 126 -13.42 -6.87 16.63
C LYS A 126 -14.80 -6.24 16.39
N GLY A 127 -15.85 -6.93 16.86
CA GLY A 127 -17.22 -6.48 16.72
C GLY A 127 -17.90 -6.94 15.43
N SER A 128 -19.21 -6.81 15.40
CA SER A 128 -20.06 -7.25 14.29
C SER A 128 -20.27 -6.20 13.19
N ASN A 129 -19.79 -4.97 13.40
CA ASN A 129 -19.93 -3.83 12.50
C ASN A 129 -18.71 -3.66 11.56
N LYS A 130 -18.08 -4.75 11.18
CA LYS A 130 -16.91 -4.80 10.32
C LYS A 130 -17.20 -5.62 9.08
N GLU A 131 -16.90 -5.09 7.91
CA GLU A 131 -17.12 -5.76 6.64
C GLU A 131 -15.85 -5.76 5.78
N LEU A 132 -15.59 -6.87 5.09
CA LEU A 132 -14.56 -6.99 4.06
C LEU A 132 -15.21 -7.43 2.76
N VAL A 133 -15.10 -6.61 1.73
CA VAL A 133 -15.60 -6.87 0.38
C VAL A 133 -14.44 -7.08 -0.57
N ILE A 134 -14.37 -8.27 -1.16
CA ILE A 134 -13.38 -8.60 -2.19
C ILE A 134 -14.06 -8.52 -3.56
N ILE A 135 -13.56 -7.64 -4.41
CA ILE A 135 -14.11 -7.42 -5.76
C ILE A 135 -13.51 -8.44 -6.72
N PRO A 136 -14.33 -9.35 -7.28
CA PRO A 136 -13.85 -10.40 -8.18
C PRO A 136 -13.10 -9.84 -9.39
N GLY A 137 -11.96 -10.44 -9.72
CA GLY A 137 -11.16 -10.10 -10.89
C GLY A 137 -10.42 -8.77 -10.83
N ALA A 138 -10.74 -7.88 -9.89
CA ALA A 138 -10.14 -6.55 -9.82
C ALA A 138 -8.69 -6.58 -9.33
N VAL A 139 -7.83 -5.78 -9.96
CA VAL A 139 -6.48 -5.46 -9.50
C VAL A 139 -6.51 -4.22 -8.60
N HIS A 140 -5.36 -3.89 -7.99
CA HIS A 140 -5.28 -2.78 -7.04
C HIS A 140 -5.72 -1.43 -7.63
N THR A 141 -5.26 -1.11 -8.83
CA THR A 141 -5.53 0.17 -9.49
C THR A 141 -6.94 0.27 -10.08
N ASP A 142 -7.64 -0.84 -10.31
CA ASP A 142 -9.01 -0.81 -10.83
C ASP A 142 -9.96 -0.01 -9.93
N LEU A 143 -9.73 -0.08 -8.62
CA LEU A 143 -10.52 0.66 -7.63
C LEU A 143 -10.14 2.16 -7.52
N TYR A 144 -9.22 2.64 -8.36
CA TYR A 144 -8.87 4.06 -8.41
C TYR A 144 -9.72 4.84 -9.42
N TYR A 145 -10.15 4.20 -10.52
CA TYR A 145 -10.74 4.89 -11.65
C TYR A 145 -11.85 4.14 -12.39
N LYS A 146 -11.97 2.81 -12.24
CA LYS A 146 -13.00 2.05 -12.95
C LYS A 146 -14.33 2.15 -12.23
N MET A 147 -15.15 3.13 -12.63
CA MET A 147 -16.43 3.44 -12.02
C MET A 147 -17.39 2.23 -11.98
N ASN A 148 -17.32 1.35 -12.98
CA ASN A 148 -18.12 0.13 -13.06
C ASN A 148 -17.57 -1.03 -12.20
N VAL A 149 -16.40 -0.89 -11.60
CA VAL A 149 -15.78 -1.89 -10.72
C VAL A 149 -15.87 -1.47 -9.25
N ILE A 150 -15.83 -0.17 -8.99
CA ILE A 150 -15.95 0.39 -7.65
C ILE A 150 -17.39 0.18 -7.15
N PRO A 151 -17.63 -0.49 -5.99
CA PRO A 151 -18.96 -0.83 -5.52
C PRO A 151 -19.63 0.36 -4.82
N PHE A 152 -19.98 1.42 -5.56
CA PHE A 152 -20.54 2.65 -5.00
C PHE A 152 -21.82 2.42 -4.22
N ASP A 153 -22.72 1.54 -4.68
CA ASP A 153 -23.97 1.23 -3.96
C ASP A 153 -23.68 0.65 -2.58
N LYS A 154 -22.66 -0.23 -2.48
CA LYS A 154 -22.24 -0.78 -1.18
C LYS A 154 -21.63 0.29 -0.28
N ILE A 155 -20.84 1.19 -0.83
CA ILE A 155 -20.23 2.31 -0.09
C ILE A 155 -21.33 3.24 0.43
N THR A 156 -22.26 3.65 -0.43
CA THR A 156 -23.40 4.50 -0.06
C THR A 156 -24.24 3.85 1.03
N SER A 157 -24.65 2.61 0.83
CA SER A 157 -25.46 1.87 1.82
C SER A 157 -24.74 1.73 3.17
N PHE A 158 -23.43 1.55 3.17
CA PHE A 158 -22.63 1.48 4.41
C PHE A 158 -22.66 2.83 5.15
N PHE A 159 -22.47 3.94 4.45
CA PHE A 159 -22.51 5.26 5.06
C PHE A 159 -23.93 5.62 5.53
N ASP A 160 -24.97 5.35 4.75
CA ASP A 160 -26.36 5.60 5.13
C ASP A 160 -26.76 4.85 6.41
N ALA A 161 -26.23 3.65 6.59
CA ALA A 161 -26.50 2.84 7.77
C ALA A 161 -25.72 3.29 9.03
N ASN A 162 -24.58 3.95 8.87
CA ASN A 162 -23.65 4.18 9.97
C ASN A 162 -23.38 5.66 10.28
N LEU A 163 -23.71 6.59 9.38
CA LEU A 163 -23.66 8.03 9.64
C LEU A 163 -25.05 8.51 10.07
N LYS A 164 -25.17 8.87 11.33
CA LYS A 164 -26.39 9.44 11.92
C LYS A 164 -26.10 10.84 12.41
#